data_c380c252331ac7b531bf412bf8972f27
#
_entry.id   c380c252331ac7b531bf412bf8972f27
#
_cell.length_a   1.000
_cell.length_b   1.000
_cell.length_c   1.000
_cell.angle_alpha   90.00
_cell.angle_beta   90.00
_cell.angle_gamma   90.00
#
_symmetry.space_group_name_H-M   'P 1'
#
loop_
_entity.id
_entity.type
_entity.pdbx_description
1 polymer ?
#
loop_
_entity_poly.entity_id
_entity_poly.type
_entity_poly.pdbx_seq_one_letter_code
_entity_poly.pdbx_strand_id
1 'polypeptide(L)' 'MKELVECMAKAMVDNPDQVEVTEIAGRDTSVIEVKVAKEDMGQIIGKKGRNAQAMRTLLNAASAKLRKRVVLEIIDQ' A
#
# COMPACT_ATOMS: atom_id res chain seq x y z
N MET A 1 3.53 3.32 -9.49
CA MET A 1 3.32 3.22 -8.03
C MET A 1 2.30 2.16 -7.65
N LYS A 2 1.17 2.18 -8.31
CA LYS A 2 0.12 1.20 -8.03
C LYS A 2 0.62 -0.24 -8.16
N GLU A 3 1.33 -0.54 -9.23
CA GLU A 3 1.82 -1.89 -9.51
C GLU A 3 2.84 -2.35 -8.46
N LEU A 4 3.66 -1.45 -7.97
CA LEU A 4 4.62 -1.75 -6.91
C LEU A 4 3.90 -2.12 -5.61
N VAL A 5 2.91 -1.32 -5.23
CA VAL A 5 2.12 -1.56 -4.02
C VAL A 5 1.35 -2.88 -4.14
N GLU A 6 0.77 -3.13 -5.31
CA GLU A 6 0.06 -4.39 -5.55
C GLU A 6 0.97 -5.60 -5.40
N CYS A 7 2.16 -5.52 -5.97
CA CYS A 7 3.15 -6.59 -5.87
C CYS A 7 3.54 -6.84 -4.41
N MET A 8 3.83 -5.78 -3.66
CA MET A 8 4.20 -5.90 -2.26
C MET A 8 3.07 -6.49 -1.42
N ALA A 9 1.85 -6.00 -1.62
CA ALA A 9 0.71 -6.47 -0.86
C ALA A 9 0.43 -7.95 -1.13
N LYS A 10 0.45 -8.36 -2.39
CA LYS A 10 0.21 -9.75 -2.76
C LYS A 10 1.26 -10.70 -2.20
N ALA A 11 2.48 -10.23 -2.03
CA ALA A 11 3.56 -11.03 -1.47
C ALA A 11 3.43 -11.22 0.04
N MET A 12 2.68 -10.35 0.71
CA MET A 12 2.57 -10.36 2.17
C MET A 12 1.36 -11.12 2.72
N VAL A 13 0.34 -11.35 1.88
CA VAL A 13 -0.95 -11.87 2.35
C VAL A 13 -1.16 -13.32 1.95
N ASP A 14 -2.10 -13.99 2.63
CA ASP A 14 -2.48 -15.37 2.31
C ASP A 14 -3.52 -15.46 1.20
N ASN A 15 -4.25 -14.36 0.97
CA ASN A 15 -5.30 -14.31 -0.04
C ASN A 15 -4.98 -13.24 -1.09
N PRO A 16 -3.93 -13.46 -1.91
CA PRO A 16 -3.50 -12.42 -2.85
C PRO A 16 -4.54 -12.08 -3.92
N ASP A 17 -5.43 -13.00 -4.23
CA ASP A 17 -6.51 -12.77 -5.18
C ASP A 17 -7.58 -11.80 -4.66
N GLN A 18 -7.58 -11.52 -3.36
CA GLN A 18 -8.48 -10.54 -2.76
C GLN A 18 -7.85 -9.17 -2.58
N VAL A 19 -6.61 -9.01 -2.98
CA VAL A 19 -5.94 -7.71 -2.92
C VAL A 19 -6.46 -6.82 -4.05
N GLU A 20 -6.95 -5.64 -3.68
CA GLU A 20 -7.37 -4.62 -4.64
C GLU A 20 -6.62 -3.33 -4.33
N VAL A 21 -5.99 -2.77 -5.34
CA VAL A 21 -5.25 -1.52 -5.19
C VAL A 21 -5.87 -0.47 -6.10
N THR A 22 -6.18 0.68 -5.52
CA THR A 22 -6.74 1.81 -6.25
C THR A 22 -5.85 3.01 -6.06
N GLU A 23 -5.54 3.70 -7.14
CA GLU A 23 -4.78 4.94 -7.07
C GLU A 23 -5.68 6.10 -7.44
N ILE A 24 -5.78 7.08 -6.54
CA ILE A 24 -6.52 8.31 -6.78
C ILE A 24 -5.48 9.41 -6.98
N ALA A 25 -5.30 9.79 -8.24
CA ALA A 25 -4.28 10.77 -8.58
C ALA A 25 -4.84 12.18 -8.45
N GLY A 26 -4.21 12.99 -7.61
CA GLY A 26 -4.46 14.40 -7.53
C GLY A 26 -3.35 15.18 -8.23
N ARG A 27 -3.41 16.50 -8.14
CA ARG A 27 -2.43 17.37 -8.78
C ARG A 27 -1.05 17.22 -8.14
N ASP A 28 -0.98 17.34 -6.81
CA ASP A 28 0.27 17.27 -6.06
C ASP A 28 0.36 16.06 -5.15
N THR A 29 -0.75 15.37 -4.96
CA THR A 29 -0.85 14.25 -4.03
C THR A 29 -1.60 13.11 -4.71
N SER A 30 -1.09 11.89 -4.55
CA SER A 30 -1.80 10.68 -4.94
C SER A 30 -2.09 9.86 -3.69
N VAL A 31 -3.26 9.27 -3.63
CA VAL A 31 -3.63 8.35 -2.56
C VAL A 31 -3.70 6.95 -3.14
N ILE A 32 -3.00 6.02 -2.54
CA ILE A 32 -3.04 4.61 -2.93
C ILE A 32 -3.78 3.86 -1.84
N GLU A 33 -4.93 3.30 -2.19
CA GLU A 33 -5.74 2.50 -1.28
C GLU A 33 -5.50 1.04 -1.56
N VAL A 34 -5.17 0.29 -0.52
CA VAL A 34 -4.95 -1.16 -0.61
C VAL A 34 -6.05 -1.84 0.19
N LYS A 35 -6.89 -2.60 -0.49
CA LYS A 35 -7.89 -3.45 0.15
C LYS A 35 -7.38 -4.86 0.22
N VAL A 36 -7.51 -5.49 1.37
CA VAL A 36 -7.12 -6.87 1.58
C VAL A 36 -8.25 -7.61 2.29
N ALA A 37 -8.20 -8.93 2.28
CA ALA A 37 -9.13 -9.73 3.06
C ALA A 37 -8.98 -9.36 4.53
N LYS A 38 -10.09 -9.38 5.26
CA LYS A 38 -10.11 -8.98 6.66
C LYS A 38 -9.09 -9.78 7.48
N GLU A 39 -8.98 -11.07 7.24
CA GLU A 39 -8.04 -11.93 7.94
C GLU A 39 -6.58 -11.64 7.61
N ASP A 40 -6.32 -10.92 6.53
CA ASP A 40 -4.96 -10.56 6.12
C ASP A 40 -4.49 -9.21 6.66
N MET A 41 -5.38 -8.45 7.31
CA MET A 41 -5.02 -7.12 7.82
C MET A 41 -3.83 -7.15 8.76
N GLY A 42 -3.80 -8.14 9.65
CA GLY A 42 -2.69 -8.26 10.59
C GLY A 42 -1.35 -8.46 9.90
N GLN A 43 -1.32 -9.23 8.82
CA GLN A 43 -0.11 -9.49 8.05
C GLN A 43 0.37 -8.27 7.28
N ILE A 44 -0.56 -7.54 6.64
CA ILE A 44 -0.16 -6.40 5.83
C ILE A 44 0.32 -5.24 6.70
N ILE A 45 -0.23 -5.09 7.90
CA ILE A 45 0.24 -4.10 8.86
C ILE A 45 1.56 -4.57 9.48
N GLY A 46 1.60 -5.85 9.83
CA GLY A 46 2.78 -6.46 10.42
C GLY A 46 2.89 -6.18 11.92
N LYS A 47 3.82 -6.87 12.55
CA LYS A 47 4.05 -6.73 13.99
C LYS A 47 4.50 -5.30 14.29
N LYS A 48 3.79 -4.63 15.19
CA LYS A 48 4.05 -3.23 15.55
C LYS A 48 3.98 -2.28 14.35
N GLY A 49 3.22 -2.65 13.32
CA GLY A 49 3.05 -1.82 12.13
C GLY A 49 4.26 -1.78 11.21
N ARG A 50 5.20 -2.70 11.35
CA ARG A 50 6.47 -2.65 10.59
C ARG A 50 6.30 -2.84 9.09
N ASN A 51 5.39 -3.72 8.66
CA ASN A 51 5.18 -3.94 7.23
C ASN A 51 4.56 -2.72 6.58
N ALA A 52 3.54 -2.14 7.21
CA ALA A 52 2.92 -0.92 6.71
C ALA A 52 3.93 0.23 6.68
N GLN A 53 4.77 0.34 7.71
CA GLN A 53 5.78 1.39 7.76
C GLN A 53 6.83 1.22 6.68
N ALA A 54 7.24 -0.02 6.39
CA ALA A 54 8.19 -0.30 5.32
C ALA A 54 7.62 0.10 3.96
N MET A 55 6.34 -0.22 3.71
CA MET A 55 5.68 0.18 2.47
C MET A 55 5.64 1.70 2.33
N ARG A 56 5.30 2.40 3.41
CA ARG A 56 5.27 3.87 3.40
C ARG A 56 6.65 4.47 3.15
N THR A 57 7.68 3.88 3.74
CA THR A 57 9.06 4.34 3.54
C THR A 57 9.47 4.21 2.08
N LEU A 58 9.17 3.08 1.45
CA LEU A 58 9.48 2.87 0.04
C LEU A 58 8.72 3.84 -0.85
N LEU A 59 7.44 4.08 -0.55
CA LEU A 59 6.63 5.01 -1.32
C LEU A 59 7.11 6.45 -1.16
N ASN A 60 7.54 6.82 0.04
CA ASN A 60 8.07 8.15 0.27
C ASN A 60 9.35 8.38 -0.52
N ALA A 61 10.23 7.38 -0.59
CA ALA A 61 11.45 7.47 -1.37
C ALA A 61 11.16 7.64 -2.86
N ALA A 62 10.20 6.86 -3.37
CA ALA A 62 9.80 6.95 -4.77
C ALA A 62 9.11 8.29 -5.07
N SER A 63 8.27 8.77 -4.16
CA SER A 63 7.55 10.04 -4.35
C SER A 63 8.50 11.23 -4.37
N ALA A 64 9.59 11.17 -3.61
CA ALA A 64 10.60 12.23 -3.62
C ALA A 64 11.21 12.40 -5.01
N LYS A 65 11.46 11.29 -5.72
CA LYS A 65 11.98 11.33 -7.08
C LYS A 65 10.96 11.91 -8.07
N LEU A 66 9.68 11.64 -7.85
CA LEU A 66 8.60 12.10 -8.72
C LEU A 66 8.12 13.50 -8.36
N ARG A 67 8.62 14.07 -7.27
CA ARG A 67 8.19 15.38 -6.74
C ARG A 67 6.69 15.42 -6.51
N LYS A 68 6.14 14.29 -6.03
CA LYS A 68 4.71 14.14 -5.80
C LYS A 68 4.52 13.41 -4.48
N ARG A 69 3.61 13.90 -3.66
CA ARG A 69 3.30 13.26 -2.39
C ARG A 69 2.43 12.03 -2.64
N VAL A 70 2.79 10.91 -2.03
CA VAL A 70 2.01 9.68 -2.12
C VAL A 70 1.61 9.26 -0.71
N VAL A 71 0.32 9.00 -0.52
CA VAL A 71 -0.24 8.56 0.76
C VAL A 71 -0.75 7.14 0.58
N LEU A 72 -0.39 6.27 1.52
CA LEU A 72 -0.84 4.88 1.52
C LEU A 72 -1.94 4.71 2.56
N GLU A 73 -3.07 4.13 2.14
CA GLU A 73 -4.15 3.75 3.04
C GLU A 73 -4.41 2.26 2.91
N ILE A 74 -4.48 1.57 4.03
CA ILE A 74 -4.76 0.14 4.09
C ILE A 74 -6.17 -0.04 4.64
N ILE A 75 -7.00 -0.74 3.88
CA ILE A 75 -8.44 -0.87 4.15
C ILE A 75 -8.80 -2.35 4.17
N ASP A 76 -9.61 -2.77 5.13
CA ASP A 76 -10.18 -4.12 5.10
C ASP A 76 -11.44 -4.15 4.23
N GLN A 77 -11.74 -5.32 3.74
CA GLN A 77 -12.97 -5.51 2.95
C GLN A 77 -14.19 -5.71 3.82
#